data_6093908925ea12bf9a0d8b4eb0a36fdd
#
_entry.id   6093908925ea12bf9a0d8b4eb0a36fdd
#
_cell.length_a   1.000
_cell.length_b   1.000
_cell.length_c   1.000
_cell.angle_alpha   90.00
_cell.angle_beta   90.00
_cell.angle_gamma   90.00
#
_symmetry.space_group_name_H-M   'P 1'
#
loop_
_entity.id
_entity.type
_entity.pdbx_description
1 polymer ?
#
loop_
_entity_poly.entity_id
_entity_poly.type
_entity_poly.pdbx_seq_one_letter_code
_entity_poly.pdbx_strand_id
1 'polypeptide(L)'
;MHRSQPLLALAKSLNDYSNNIFKPLADQAGGALAVQQLARAVLPESMRPEVTLGDGAGTDPRNRLSPRAAVRLLEVLDHELTAQGRNLTDILPVAGIDPGTLQKRINGPHEVGRVVGKTGTFGDYGASALVGAVPTSDHGTVYFAILNHNVPVPEARRRQDRFVAVLLGQLHSSPWKYERDSRPAVQRAELVSLSP
;
A
#
# COMPACT_ATOMS: atom_id res chain seq x y z
N MET A 1 -22.50 23.25 5.94
CA MET A 1 -22.29 21.79 6.13
C MET A 1 -20.97 21.42 5.52
N HIS A 2 -20.06 20.76 6.24
CA HIS A 2 -18.77 20.31 5.69
C HIS A 2 -18.97 18.92 5.06
N ARG A 3 -18.61 18.78 3.79
CA ARG A 3 -18.60 17.48 3.11
C ARG A 3 -17.16 16.96 3.05
N SER A 4 -16.89 15.81 3.68
CA SER A 4 -15.58 15.18 3.63
C SER A 4 -15.28 14.62 2.23
N GLN A 5 -13.99 14.41 1.96
CA GLN A 5 -13.57 13.75 0.73
C GLN A 5 -14.10 12.31 0.66
N PRO A 6 -14.23 11.75 -0.56
CA PRO A 6 -14.49 10.32 -0.72
C PRO A 6 -13.47 9.47 0.03
N LEU A 7 -13.90 8.35 0.60
CA LEU A 7 -13.04 7.46 1.38
C LEU A 7 -11.79 7.01 0.63
N LEU A 8 -11.89 6.77 -0.67
CA LEU A 8 -10.74 6.41 -1.52
C LEU A 8 -9.66 7.50 -1.53
N ALA A 9 -10.05 8.77 -1.68
CA ALA A 9 -9.10 9.88 -1.67
C ALA A 9 -8.43 10.04 -0.30
N LEU A 10 -9.18 9.79 0.78
CA LEU A 10 -8.62 9.73 2.13
C LEU A 10 -7.65 8.56 2.26
N ALA A 11 -8.03 7.34 1.85
CA ALA A 11 -7.17 6.16 1.89
C ALA A 11 -5.86 6.37 1.14
N LYS A 12 -5.91 6.99 -0.05
CA LYS A 12 -4.72 7.39 -0.82
C LYS A 12 -3.81 8.30 -0.01
N SER A 13 -4.34 9.40 0.51
CA SER A 13 -3.57 10.38 1.30
C SER A 13 -2.98 9.77 2.58
N LEU A 14 -3.68 8.84 3.21
CA LEU A 14 -3.22 8.14 4.41
C LEU A 14 -2.08 7.16 4.07
N ASN A 15 -2.19 6.43 2.96
CA ASN A 15 -1.18 5.48 2.51
C ASN A 15 0.14 6.13 2.11
N ASP A 16 0.13 7.42 1.75
CA ASP A 16 1.34 8.16 1.42
C ASP A 16 2.29 8.27 2.63
N TYR A 17 1.77 8.44 3.85
CA TYR A 17 2.57 8.83 5.00
C TYR A 17 2.59 7.86 6.18
N SER A 18 1.45 7.47 6.74
CA SER A 18 1.43 6.84 8.06
C SER A 18 0.49 5.65 8.16
N ASN A 19 0.93 4.63 8.93
CA ASN A 19 0.13 3.46 9.25
C ASN A 19 -0.82 3.72 10.44
N ASN A 20 -0.45 4.60 11.38
CA ASN A 20 -1.18 4.80 12.64
C ASN A 20 -2.62 5.30 12.44
N ILE A 21 -2.88 6.00 11.34
CA ILE A 21 -4.20 6.54 10.99
C ILE A 21 -5.18 5.42 10.60
N PHE A 22 -4.70 4.24 10.25
CA PHE A 22 -5.57 3.10 9.93
C PHE A 22 -6.22 2.45 11.16
N LYS A 23 -5.70 2.70 12.37
CA LYS A 23 -6.29 2.14 13.59
C LYS A 23 -7.77 2.53 13.77
N PRO A 24 -8.18 3.81 13.70
CA PRO A 24 -9.58 4.19 13.78
C PRO A 24 -10.46 3.55 12.70
N LEU A 25 -9.93 3.37 11.46
CA LEU A 25 -10.66 2.70 10.39
C LEU A 25 -10.86 1.21 10.69
N ALA A 26 -9.82 0.54 11.19
CA ALA A 26 -9.92 -0.84 11.62
C ALA A 26 -10.89 -1.01 12.81
N ASP A 27 -10.87 -0.09 13.77
CA ASP A 27 -11.80 -0.10 14.91
C ASP A 27 -13.27 0.04 14.43
N GLN A 28 -13.54 0.90 13.45
CA GLN A 28 -14.86 1.00 12.82
C GLN A 28 -15.26 -0.24 12.02
N ALA A 29 -14.29 -0.96 11.45
CA ALA A 29 -14.52 -2.23 10.77
C ALA A 29 -14.70 -3.43 11.73
N GLY A 30 -14.77 -3.20 13.03
CA GLY A 30 -14.93 -4.23 14.06
C GLY A 30 -13.64 -4.64 14.75
N GLY A 31 -12.56 -3.84 14.57
CA GLY A 31 -11.26 -4.02 15.21
C GLY A 31 -10.34 -5.01 14.48
N ALA A 32 -9.16 -5.22 15.06
CA ALA A 32 -8.12 -6.06 14.44
C ALA A 32 -8.58 -7.49 14.14
N LEU A 33 -9.41 -8.08 15.01
CA LEU A 33 -9.93 -9.44 14.81
C LEU A 33 -10.84 -9.52 13.59
N ALA A 34 -11.75 -8.56 13.41
CA ALA A 34 -12.65 -8.53 12.27
C ALA A 34 -11.89 -8.33 10.96
N VAL A 35 -10.90 -7.42 10.95
CA VAL A 35 -10.01 -7.21 9.79
C VAL A 35 -9.21 -8.48 9.49
N GLN A 36 -8.69 -9.19 10.51
CA GLN A 36 -8.01 -10.47 10.33
C GLN A 36 -8.93 -11.54 9.72
N GLN A 37 -10.17 -11.64 10.21
CA GLN A 37 -11.14 -12.60 9.69
C GLN A 37 -11.46 -12.31 8.22
N LEU A 38 -11.66 -11.04 7.87
CA LEU A 38 -11.87 -10.61 6.49
C LEU A 38 -10.67 -10.97 5.60
N ALA A 39 -9.44 -10.66 6.03
CA ALA A 39 -8.22 -11.01 5.30
C ALA A 39 -8.11 -12.53 5.11
N ARG A 40 -8.38 -13.33 6.14
CA ARG A 40 -8.36 -14.79 6.06
C ARG A 40 -9.46 -15.36 5.16
N ALA A 41 -10.63 -14.73 5.10
CA ALA A 41 -11.74 -15.19 4.28
C ALA A 41 -11.43 -15.16 2.78
N VAL A 42 -10.63 -14.16 2.33
CA VAL A 42 -10.24 -14.02 0.91
C VAL A 42 -8.97 -14.79 0.55
N LEU A 43 -8.30 -15.40 1.54
CA LEU A 43 -7.10 -16.20 1.33
C LEU A 43 -7.42 -17.68 1.17
N PRO A 44 -6.63 -18.41 0.34
CA PRO A 44 -6.63 -19.88 0.35
C PRO A 44 -6.45 -20.42 1.77
N GLU A 45 -7.08 -21.55 2.07
CA GLU A 45 -7.06 -22.16 3.40
C GLU A 45 -5.63 -22.35 3.94
N SER A 46 -4.71 -22.79 3.09
CA SER A 46 -3.30 -22.99 3.43
C SER A 46 -2.54 -21.71 3.80
N MET A 47 -3.05 -20.54 3.46
CA MET A 47 -2.42 -19.24 3.79
C MET A 47 -3.07 -18.56 4.99
N ARG A 48 -4.27 -18.95 5.41
CA ARG A 48 -5.00 -18.31 6.53
C ARG A 48 -4.20 -18.26 7.83
N PRO A 49 -3.45 -19.30 8.24
CA PRO A 49 -2.61 -19.24 9.44
C PRO A 49 -1.46 -18.23 9.37
N GLU A 50 -1.10 -17.76 8.18
CA GLU A 50 0.01 -16.84 7.96
C GLU A 50 -0.34 -15.38 8.23
N VAL A 51 -1.61 -15.10 8.57
CA VAL A 51 -2.10 -13.76 8.92
C VAL A 51 -2.56 -13.75 10.36
N THR A 52 -1.91 -12.92 11.17
CA THR A 52 -2.32 -12.58 12.54
C THR A 52 -2.20 -11.08 12.73
N LEU A 53 -3.26 -10.45 13.21
CA LEU A 53 -3.30 -9.01 13.46
C LEU A 53 -3.54 -8.75 14.95
N GLY A 54 -2.59 -8.08 15.60
CA GLY A 54 -2.72 -7.57 16.95
C GLY A 54 -3.38 -6.18 16.99
N ASP A 55 -3.25 -5.44 15.88
CA ASP A 55 -3.86 -4.12 15.69
C ASP A 55 -4.24 -3.87 14.22
N GLY A 56 -4.87 -2.74 13.95
CA GLY A 56 -5.20 -2.30 12.59
C GLY A 56 -4.21 -1.31 11.98
N ALA A 57 -3.10 -1.03 12.66
CA ALA A 57 -2.11 -0.01 12.25
C ALA A 57 -0.76 -0.61 11.83
N GLY A 58 -0.51 -1.89 12.13
CA GLY A 58 0.77 -2.54 11.87
C GLY A 58 1.85 -2.19 12.91
N THR A 59 1.44 -1.74 14.11
CA THR A 59 2.35 -1.33 15.19
C THR A 59 2.44 -2.33 16.34
N ASP A 60 1.55 -3.31 16.39
CA ASP A 60 1.59 -4.38 17.39
C ASP A 60 2.64 -5.44 17.00
N PRO A 61 3.58 -5.78 17.91
CA PRO A 61 4.61 -6.79 17.64
C PRO A 61 4.05 -8.21 17.44
N ARG A 62 2.78 -8.43 17.73
CA ARG A 62 2.08 -9.71 17.45
C ARG A 62 1.62 -9.83 15.99
N ASN A 63 1.65 -8.76 15.21
CA ASN A 63 1.32 -8.83 13.79
C ASN A 63 2.24 -9.83 13.07
N ARG A 64 1.63 -10.71 12.29
CA ARG A 64 2.31 -11.69 11.44
C ARG A 64 1.67 -11.69 10.06
N LEU A 65 2.50 -11.62 9.05
CA LEU A 65 2.08 -11.71 7.66
C LEU A 65 3.23 -12.31 6.85
N SER A 66 2.96 -13.37 6.10
CA SER A 66 3.96 -13.91 5.19
C SER A 66 4.02 -13.11 3.88
N PRO A 67 5.16 -13.13 3.15
CA PRO A 67 5.25 -12.49 1.84
C PRO A 67 4.19 -13.00 0.85
N ARG A 68 3.95 -14.31 0.79
CA ARG A 68 2.96 -14.88 -0.14
C ARG A 68 1.52 -14.48 0.21
N ALA A 69 1.17 -14.39 1.49
CA ALA A 69 -0.12 -13.91 1.92
C ALA A 69 -0.29 -12.41 1.60
N ALA A 70 0.77 -11.60 1.77
CA ALA A 70 0.77 -10.19 1.41
C ALA A 70 0.55 -9.98 -0.10
N VAL A 71 1.23 -10.75 -0.95
CA VAL A 71 1.03 -10.74 -2.40
C VAL A 71 -0.42 -11.10 -2.74
N ARG A 72 -0.95 -12.18 -2.15
CA ARG A 72 -2.31 -12.60 -2.44
C ARG A 72 -3.36 -11.58 -2.01
N LEU A 73 -3.18 -10.93 -0.86
CA LEU A 73 -4.07 -9.86 -0.41
C LEU A 73 -4.02 -8.64 -1.34
N LEU A 74 -2.83 -8.27 -1.85
CA LEU A 74 -2.70 -7.18 -2.81
C LEU A 74 -3.36 -7.52 -4.16
N GLU A 75 -3.22 -8.76 -4.63
CA GLU A 75 -3.87 -9.26 -5.84
C GLU A 75 -5.39 -9.23 -5.72
N VAL A 76 -5.94 -9.70 -4.58
CA VAL A 76 -7.39 -9.62 -4.31
C VAL A 76 -7.86 -8.17 -4.29
N LEU A 77 -7.10 -7.28 -3.65
CA LEU A 77 -7.44 -5.85 -3.61
C LEU A 77 -7.46 -5.23 -5.01
N ASP A 78 -6.49 -5.54 -5.87
CA ASP A 78 -6.43 -5.05 -7.25
C ASP A 78 -7.63 -5.55 -8.06
N HIS A 79 -7.98 -6.81 -7.90
CA HIS A 79 -9.14 -7.42 -8.55
C HIS A 79 -10.46 -6.73 -8.12
N GLU A 80 -10.65 -6.51 -6.81
CA GLU A 80 -11.83 -5.83 -6.27
C GLU A 80 -11.93 -4.37 -6.74
N LEU A 81 -10.80 -3.66 -6.81
CA LEU A 81 -10.76 -2.30 -7.34
C LEU A 81 -11.11 -2.29 -8.84
N THR A 82 -10.52 -3.21 -9.60
CA THR A 82 -10.77 -3.34 -11.04
C THR A 82 -12.24 -3.63 -11.34
N ALA A 83 -12.89 -4.48 -10.56
CA ALA A 83 -14.33 -4.76 -10.67
C ALA A 83 -15.19 -3.50 -10.46
N GLN A 84 -14.66 -2.49 -9.77
CA GLN A 84 -15.31 -1.19 -9.53
C GLN A 84 -14.85 -0.09 -10.51
N GLY A 85 -14.09 -0.42 -11.56
CA GLY A 85 -13.52 0.54 -12.50
C GLY A 85 -12.39 1.40 -11.88
N ARG A 86 -11.71 0.88 -10.86
CA ARG A 86 -10.60 1.49 -10.14
C ARG A 86 -9.32 0.70 -10.33
N ASN A 87 -8.22 1.20 -9.80
CA ASN A 87 -6.95 0.49 -9.79
C ASN A 87 -6.14 0.80 -8.51
N LEU A 88 -5.02 0.12 -8.31
CA LEU A 88 -4.19 0.30 -7.12
C LEU A 88 -3.69 1.73 -6.92
N THR A 89 -3.50 2.51 -7.99
CA THR A 89 -3.04 3.91 -7.87
C THR A 89 -4.09 4.84 -7.26
N ASP A 90 -5.36 4.42 -7.21
CA ASP A 90 -6.42 5.18 -6.53
C ASP A 90 -6.27 5.17 -4.99
N ILE A 91 -5.55 4.19 -4.44
CA ILE A 91 -5.43 4.03 -2.98
C ILE A 91 -4.01 3.84 -2.46
N LEU A 92 -3.05 3.44 -3.29
CA LEU A 92 -1.66 3.23 -2.90
C LEU A 92 -0.73 4.24 -3.57
N PRO A 93 0.37 4.67 -2.90
CA PRO A 93 1.33 5.59 -3.49
C PRO A 93 2.07 4.99 -4.68
N VAL A 94 2.31 5.84 -5.68
CA VAL A 94 3.13 5.56 -6.86
C VAL A 94 4.56 6.06 -6.60
N ALA A 95 5.54 5.17 -6.70
CA ALA A 95 6.93 5.47 -6.39
C ALA A 95 7.50 6.59 -7.30
N GLY A 96 8.22 7.51 -6.69
CA GLY A 96 8.82 8.65 -7.37
C GLY A 96 7.84 9.78 -7.74
N ILE A 97 6.52 9.57 -7.63
CA ILE A 97 5.48 10.55 -7.99
C ILE A 97 4.75 11.07 -6.74
N ASP A 98 4.19 10.16 -5.94
CA ASP A 98 3.41 10.55 -4.77
C ASP A 98 4.30 10.94 -3.59
N PRO A 99 3.87 11.88 -2.74
CA PRO A 99 4.62 12.27 -1.57
C PRO A 99 4.70 11.12 -0.55
N GLY A 100 5.55 11.30 0.46
CA GLY A 100 5.66 10.38 1.58
C GLY A 100 6.76 9.34 1.42
N THR A 101 6.51 8.12 1.85
CA THR A 101 7.55 7.12 2.07
C THR A 101 8.20 6.56 0.80
N LEU A 102 7.52 6.61 -0.34
CA LEU A 102 8.03 6.14 -1.64
C LEU A 102 8.51 7.26 -2.55
N GLN A 103 8.34 8.53 -2.18
CA GLN A 103 8.70 9.67 -3.04
C GLN A 103 10.18 9.67 -3.46
N LYS A 104 11.08 9.33 -2.52
CA LYS A 104 12.53 9.33 -2.73
C LYS A 104 13.10 7.91 -2.87
N ARG A 105 12.25 6.93 -3.09
CA ARG A 105 12.61 5.52 -3.26
C ARG A 105 12.14 5.06 -4.63
N ILE A 106 12.90 4.20 -5.28
CA ILE A 106 12.53 3.65 -6.60
C ILE A 106 12.20 4.82 -7.54
N ASN A 107 13.10 5.79 -7.61
CA ASN A 107 12.91 7.07 -8.30
C ASN A 107 13.97 7.35 -9.36
N GLY A 108 14.71 6.34 -9.78
CA GLY A 108 15.62 6.42 -10.92
C GLY A 108 14.89 6.73 -12.23
N PRO A 109 15.61 7.19 -13.29
CA PRO A 109 14.99 7.60 -14.56
C PRO A 109 14.11 6.52 -15.22
N HIS A 110 14.42 5.25 -14.96
CA HIS A 110 13.67 4.09 -15.48
C HIS A 110 12.78 3.41 -14.41
N GLU A 111 12.57 4.04 -13.27
CA GLU A 111 11.84 3.48 -12.14
C GLU A 111 10.59 4.28 -11.79
N VAL A 112 10.66 5.61 -11.96
CA VAL A 112 9.58 6.54 -11.63
C VAL A 112 8.27 6.12 -12.27
N GLY A 113 7.21 6.05 -11.45
CA GLY A 113 5.86 5.75 -11.92
C GLY A 113 5.60 4.28 -12.23
N ARG A 114 6.57 3.37 -12.09
CA ARG A 114 6.42 1.96 -12.46
C ARG A 114 5.97 1.06 -11.31
N VAL A 115 6.16 1.50 -10.07
CA VAL A 115 5.78 0.75 -8.88
C VAL A 115 4.69 1.47 -8.15
N VAL A 116 3.60 0.78 -7.85
CA VAL A 116 2.62 1.18 -6.86
C VAL A 116 2.77 0.28 -5.64
N GLY A 117 2.73 0.81 -4.42
CA GLY A 117 2.93 -0.05 -3.26
C GLY A 117 2.81 0.64 -1.92
N LYS A 118 2.96 -0.16 -0.86
CA LYS A 118 2.92 0.28 0.53
C LYS A 118 4.17 -0.15 1.28
N THR A 119 4.75 0.79 2.01
CA THR A 119 5.84 0.53 2.95
C THR A 119 5.32 0.25 4.35
N GLY A 120 6.03 -0.57 5.09
CA GLY A 120 5.88 -0.73 6.53
C GLY A 120 7.24 -0.55 7.21
N THR A 121 7.25 0.08 8.39
CA THR A 121 8.48 0.22 9.19
C THR A 121 8.13 0.11 10.65
N PHE A 122 8.85 -0.77 11.34
CA PHE A 122 8.78 -0.91 12.78
C PHE A 122 10.23 -0.93 13.31
N GLY A 123 10.76 0.29 13.53
CA GLY A 123 12.20 0.52 13.78
C GLY A 123 12.74 -0.21 14.97
N ASP A 124 12.01 -0.24 16.09
CA ASP A 124 12.42 -0.88 17.35
C ASP A 124 12.63 -2.40 17.22
N TYR A 125 12.00 -3.01 16.22
CA TYR A 125 12.11 -4.44 15.91
C TYR A 125 12.93 -4.72 14.64
N GLY A 126 13.61 -3.72 14.09
CA GLY A 126 14.38 -3.89 12.86
C GLY A 126 13.53 -4.44 11.70
N ALA A 127 12.23 -4.10 11.68
CA ALA A 127 11.32 -4.58 10.65
C ALA A 127 11.07 -3.52 9.59
N SER A 128 11.19 -3.92 8.33
CA SER A 128 10.89 -3.08 7.16
C SER A 128 10.22 -3.92 6.08
N ALA A 129 9.16 -3.40 5.51
CA ALA A 129 8.38 -4.07 4.47
C ALA A 129 8.20 -3.17 3.25
N LEU A 130 8.11 -3.79 2.10
CA LEU A 130 7.64 -3.20 0.86
C LEU A 130 6.79 -4.23 0.12
N VAL A 131 5.52 -3.91 -0.08
CA VAL A 131 4.57 -4.70 -0.88
C VAL A 131 4.12 -3.84 -2.04
N GLY A 132 4.12 -4.37 -3.25
CA GLY A 132 3.79 -3.55 -4.41
C GLY A 132 3.44 -4.34 -5.65
N ALA A 133 3.13 -3.59 -6.71
CA ALA A 133 2.77 -4.10 -8.02
C ALA A 133 3.43 -3.29 -9.13
N VAL A 134 3.72 -3.97 -10.23
CA VAL A 134 4.38 -3.46 -11.43
C VAL A 134 3.55 -3.86 -12.65
N PRO A 135 3.08 -2.94 -13.48
CA PRO A 135 2.42 -3.29 -14.74
C PRO A 135 3.46 -3.71 -15.78
N THR A 136 3.20 -4.79 -16.49
CA THR A 136 4.06 -5.31 -17.56
C THR A 136 3.27 -5.52 -18.85
N SER A 137 3.95 -5.52 -19.98
CA SER A 137 3.31 -5.70 -21.29
C SER A 137 3.00 -7.17 -21.61
N ASP A 138 3.73 -8.10 -21.00
CA ASP A 138 3.74 -9.53 -21.35
C ASP A 138 3.20 -10.44 -20.25
N HIS A 139 3.19 -9.97 -18.99
CA HIS A 139 2.72 -10.77 -17.84
C HIS A 139 1.56 -10.13 -17.07
N GLY A 140 0.98 -9.01 -17.57
CA GLY A 140 -0.01 -8.26 -16.82
C GLY A 140 0.61 -7.57 -15.59
N THR A 141 -0.12 -7.51 -14.49
CA THR A 141 0.38 -6.94 -13.24
C THR A 141 1.19 -7.99 -12.47
N VAL A 142 2.45 -7.69 -12.19
CA VAL A 142 3.33 -8.51 -11.34
C VAL A 142 3.32 -7.96 -9.91
N TYR A 143 2.97 -8.79 -8.94
CA TYR A 143 2.92 -8.43 -7.53
C TYR A 143 4.15 -8.94 -6.79
N PHE A 144 4.63 -8.18 -5.81
CA PHE A 144 5.77 -8.58 -4.99
C PHE A 144 5.58 -8.18 -3.52
N ALA A 145 6.24 -8.89 -2.62
CA ALA A 145 6.34 -8.55 -1.20
C ALA A 145 7.73 -8.87 -0.66
N ILE A 146 8.36 -7.89 -0.02
CA ILE A 146 9.67 -8.00 0.63
C ILE A 146 9.50 -7.63 2.09
N LEU A 147 9.64 -8.61 2.96
CA LEU A 147 9.51 -8.42 4.41
C LEU A 147 10.86 -8.70 5.05
N ASN A 148 11.46 -7.70 5.67
CA ASN A 148 12.73 -7.80 6.38
C ASN A 148 12.48 -7.74 7.89
N HIS A 149 13.21 -8.56 8.64
CA HIS A 149 13.19 -8.60 10.09
C HIS A 149 14.62 -8.75 10.62
N ASN A 150 14.91 -8.14 11.77
CA ASN A 150 16.26 -8.13 12.37
C ASN A 150 17.35 -7.54 11.47
N VAL A 151 16.99 -6.55 10.65
CA VAL A 151 17.91 -5.83 9.79
C VAL A 151 17.74 -4.33 10.06
N PRO A 152 18.84 -3.54 10.14
CA PRO A 152 18.72 -2.09 10.24
C PRO A 152 17.85 -1.53 9.11
N VAL A 153 16.87 -0.69 9.46
CA VAL A 153 15.87 -0.18 8.51
C VAL A 153 16.50 0.46 7.25
N PRO A 154 17.57 1.29 7.37
CA PRO A 154 18.20 1.86 6.16
C PRO A 154 18.79 0.79 5.23
N GLU A 155 19.35 -0.28 5.79
CA GLU A 155 19.89 -1.39 5.00
C GLU A 155 18.78 -2.21 4.35
N ALA A 156 17.73 -2.53 5.10
CA ALA A 156 16.56 -3.23 4.57
C ALA A 156 15.96 -2.47 3.37
N ARG A 157 15.80 -1.15 3.48
CA ARG A 157 15.30 -0.30 2.40
C ARG A 157 16.20 -0.33 1.17
N ARG A 158 17.53 -0.23 1.34
CA ARG A 158 18.49 -0.35 0.20
C ARG A 158 18.38 -1.70 -0.50
N ARG A 159 18.21 -2.79 0.26
CA ARG A 159 18.03 -4.13 -0.32
C ARG A 159 16.72 -4.26 -1.08
N GLN A 160 15.63 -3.70 -0.54
CA GLN A 160 14.32 -3.65 -1.19
C GLN A 160 14.40 -2.87 -2.51
N ASP A 161 14.99 -1.68 -2.49
CA ASP A 161 15.11 -0.82 -3.68
C ASP A 161 15.97 -1.49 -4.76
N ARG A 162 17.09 -2.12 -4.38
CA ARG A 162 17.93 -2.91 -5.31
C ARG A 162 17.17 -4.08 -5.91
N PHE A 163 16.40 -4.82 -5.10
CA PHE A 163 15.60 -5.92 -5.62
C PHE A 163 14.58 -5.43 -6.65
N VAL A 164 13.87 -4.34 -6.34
CA VAL A 164 12.88 -3.76 -7.25
C VAL A 164 13.55 -3.25 -8.54
N ALA A 165 14.70 -2.59 -8.45
CA ALA A 165 15.46 -2.15 -9.63
C ALA A 165 15.82 -3.33 -10.54
N VAL A 166 16.29 -4.46 -9.97
CA VAL A 166 16.57 -5.69 -10.73
C VAL A 166 15.30 -6.26 -11.34
N LEU A 167 14.22 -6.31 -10.57
CA LEU A 167 12.91 -6.78 -11.05
C LEU A 167 12.44 -5.95 -12.26
N LEU A 168 12.47 -4.62 -12.15
CA LEU A 168 12.09 -3.71 -13.23
C LEU A 168 12.99 -3.87 -14.48
N GLY A 169 14.27 -4.17 -14.28
CA GLY A 169 15.20 -4.43 -15.38
C GLY A 169 14.97 -5.75 -16.11
N GLN A 170 14.31 -6.72 -15.47
CA GLN A 170 13.98 -8.03 -16.06
C GLN A 170 12.56 -8.07 -16.67
N LEU A 171 11.68 -7.20 -16.21
CA LEU A 171 10.31 -7.12 -16.68
C LEU A 171 10.18 -6.05 -17.78
N HIS A 172 9.37 -6.30 -18.79
CA HIS A 172 8.94 -5.28 -19.74
C HIS A 172 7.91 -4.35 -19.08
N SER A 173 8.34 -3.66 -18.02
CA SER A 173 7.48 -2.80 -17.22
C SER A 173 7.19 -1.48 -17.91
N SER A 174 5.99 -0.95 -17.71
CA SER A 174 5.58 0.40 -18.13
C SER A 174 5.18 1.23 -16.91
N PRO A 175 5.22 2.57 -17.00
CA PRO A 175 4.63 3.40 -15.96
C PRO A 175 3.13 3.13 -15.85
N TRP A 176 2.60 3.23 -14.61
CA TRP A 176 1.16 3.26 -14.39
C TRP A 176 0.54 4.45 -15.14
N LYS A 177 -0.64 4.29 -15.70
CA LYS A 177 -1.45 5.40 -16.22
C LYS A 177 -2.00 6.20 -15.04
N TYR A 178 -1.18 7.07 -14.50
CA TYR A 178 -1.47 7.81 -13.27
C TYR A 178 -0.97 9.24 -13.37
N GLU A 179 -1.87 10.18 -13.09
CA GLU A 179 -1.55 11.58 -12.90
C GLU A 179 -1.96 11.98 -11.48
N ARG A 180 -1.01 12.51 -10.74
CA ARG A 180 -1.28 12.96 -9.38
C ARG A 180 -2.16 14.21 -9.41
N ASP A 181 -3.25 14.17 -8.64
CA ASP A 181 -3.99 15.38 -8.32
C ASP A 181 -3.12 16.31 -7.45
N SER A 182 -2.61 17.38 -8.07
CA SER A 182 -1.72 18.36 -7.42
C SER A 182 -2.44 19.33 -6.48
N ARG A 183 -3.78 19.30 -6.44
CA ARG A 183 -4.54 20.18 -5.53
C ARG A 183 -4.25 19.83 -4.07
N PRO A 184 -4.00 20.80 -3.19
CA PRO A 184 -3.85 20.55 -1.76
C PRO A 184 -5.07 19.82 -1.18
N ALA A 185 -4.83 18.93 -0.23
CA ALA A 185 -5.92 18.16 0.41
C ALA A 185 -7.03 19.04 0.99
N VAL A 186 -6.67 20.23 1.49
CA VAL A 186 -7.62 21.22 2.01
C VAL A 186 -8.52 21.82 0.92
N GLN A 187 -8.03 21.97 -0.31
CA GLN A 187 -8.81 22.48 -1.44
C GLN A 187 -9.70 21.41 -2.08
N ARG A 188 -9.53 20.15 -1.71
CA ARG A 188 -10.38 19.03 -2.15
C ARG A 188 -11.63 18.87 -1.27
N ALA A 189 -11.75 19.62 -0.17
CA ALA A 189 -12.94 19.62 0.67
C ALA A 189 -13.92 20.71 0.17
N GLU A 190 -15.11 20.30 -0.25
CA GLU A 190 -16.17 21.24 -0.61
C GLU A 190 -16.86 21.77 0.66
N LEU A 191 -16.80 23.09 0.87
CA LEU A 191 -17.64 23.77 1.83
C LEU A 191 -19.02 24.00 1.20
N VAL A 192 -19.98 23.19 1.56
CA VAL A 192 -21.38 23.45 1.21
C VAL A 192 -21.93 24.44 2.22
N SER A 193 -22.02 25.73 1.84
CA SER A 193 -22.79 26.69 2.62
C SER A 193 -24.28 26.34 2.51
N LEU A 194 -24.93 26.07 3.63
CA LEU A 194 -26.37 26.11 3.68
C LEU A 194 -26.74 27.60 3.57
N SER A 195 -27.30 28.00 2.45
CA SER A 195 -28.05 29.25 2.41
C SER A 195 -29.25 29.13 3.35
N PRO A 196 -29.56 30.17 4.12
CA PRO A 196 -30.66 30.16 5.09
C PRO A 196 -32.01 29.93 4.43
#